data_6067ea26812e6b95dc18ee1562762ed5
#
_entry.id   6067ea26812e6b95dc18ee1562762ed5
#
_cell.length_a   1.000
_cell.length_b   1.000
_cell.length_c   1.000
_cell.angle_alpha   90.00
_cell.angle_beta   90.00
_cell.angle_gamma   90.00
#
_symmetry.space_group_name_H-M   'P 1'
#
loop_
_entity.id
_entity.type
_entity.pdbx_description
1 polymer ?
#
loop_
_entity_poly.entity_id
_entity_poly.type
_entity_poly.pdbx_seq_one_letter_code
_entity_poly.pdbx_strand_id
1 'polypeptide(L)'
;MENFYFIGVDVSKKKLDFCVMFEGKVVHEEETANHQSAIMSLLHHFEEDYGIDNTRMLVCAEHTGQYTFPLACACKTVECKLWLENAAEIKYSSGVQRGKNDKVDARRIAIYASRFQDKVRYYEHPTEDIERLKQLESERTLYVTDLVKYKGQMKDQKDYM
;
A
#
# COMPACT_ATOMS: atom_id res chain seq x y z
N MET A 1 3.53 -11.71 19.03
CA MET A 1 2.42 -11.05 18.28
C MET A 1 1.08 -11.81 18.30
N GLU A 2 0.85 -12.62 19.32
CA GLU A 2 -0.36 -13.48 19.39
C GLU A 2 -1.69 -12.71 19.42
N ASN A 3 -1.69 -11.43 19.72
CA ASN A 3 -2.90 -10.61 19.85
C ASN A 3 -3.02 -9.49 18.82
N PHE A 4 -2.36 -9.63 17.65
CA PHE A 4 -2.45 -8.64 16.58
C PHE A 4 -3.59 -8.95 15.62
N TYR A 5 -4.25 -7.89 15.16
CA TYR A 5 -5.11 -7.91 13.98
C TYR A 5 -4.25 -7.67 12.76
N PHE A 6 -4.23 -8.64 11.85
CA PHE A 6 -3.51 -8.54 10.59
C PHE A 6 -4.45 -8.01 9.52
N ILE A 7 -4.19 -6.82 9.05
CA ILE A 7 -5.04 -6.13 8.08
C ILE A 7 -4.32 -6.13 6.73
N GLY A 8 -4.74 -7.02 5.83
CA GLY A 8 -4.26 -7.04 4.46
C GLY A 8 -5.00 -6.00 3.63
N VAL A 9 -4.24 -5.24 2.84
CA VAL A 9 -4.80 -4.18 2.00
C VAL A 9 -4.32 -4.35 0.57
N ASP A 10 -5.25 -4.58 -0.35
CA ASP A 10 -5.00 -4.47 -1.78
C ASP A 10 -5.22 -3.03 -2.23
N VAL A 11 -4.15 -2.42 -2.79
CA VAL A 11 -4.11 -1.00 -3.10
C VAL A 11 -4.27 -0.78 -4.60
N SER A 12 -5.30 -0.05 -4.98
CA SER A 12 -5.47 0.44 -6.34
C SER A 12 -5.59 1.97 -6.40
N LYS A 13 -5.56 2.52 -7.60
CA LYS A 13 -5.61 3.98 -7.80
C LYS A 13 -6.83 4.63 -7.15
N LYS A 14 -8.00 3.98 -7.22
CA LYS A 14 -9.28 4.59 -6.80
C LYS A 14 -9.83 4.04 -5.50
N LYS A 15 -9.50 2.80 -5.16
CA LYS A 15 -10.04 2.10 -4.00
C LYS A 15 -9.01 1.21 -3.33
N LEU A 16 -9.29 0.88 -2.10
CA LEU A 16 -8.57 -0.11 -1.31
C LEU A 16 -9.56 -1.19 -0.84
N ASP A 17 -9.13 -2.44 -0.93
CA ASP A 17 -9.84 -3.58 -0.36
C ASP A 17 -9.11 -4.02 0.92
N PHE A 18 -9.85 -4.15 2.02
CA PHE A 18 -9.33 -4.52 3.34
C PHE A 18 -9.81 -5.89 3.75
N CYS A 19 -8.92 -6.68 4.30
CA CYS A 19 -9.24 -7.94 4.97
C CYS A 19 -8.62 -7.96 6.36
N VAL A 20 -9.42 -8.03 7.39
CA VAL A 20 -8.99 -8.11 8.78
C VAL A 20 -8.98 -9.57 9.23
N MET A 21 -7.83 -10.05 9.70
CA MET A 21 -7.65 -11.37 10.27
C MET A 21 -7.27 -11.30 11.74
N PHE A 22 -7.88 -12.17 12.54
CA PHE A 22 -7.54 -12.36 13.93
C PHE A 22 -7.54 -13.86 14.26
N GLU A 23 -6.53 -14.34 14.98
CA GLU A 23 -6.38 -15.75 15.34
C GLU A 23 -6.55 -16.73 14.15
N GLY A 24 -6.00 -16.35 13.00
CA GLY A 24 -6.04 -17.16 11.78
C GLY A 24 -7.38 -17.18 11.04
N LYS A 25 -8.37 -16.37 11.48
CA LYS A 25 -9.68 -16.26 10.83
C LYS A 25 -9.91 -14.87 10.28
N VAL A 26 -10.58 -14.80 9.14
CA VAL A 26 -11.11 -13.53 8.59
C VAL A 26 -12.29 -13.09 9.47
N VAL A 27 -12.17 -11.93 10.09
CA VAL A 27 -13.19 -11.37 10.96
C VAL A 27 -13.97 -10.25 10.31
N HIS A 28 -13.36 -9.55 9.31
CA HIS A 28 -14.02 -8.47 8.60
C HIS A 28 -13.40 -8.25 7.22
N GLU A 29 -14.20 -7.80 6.26
CA GLU A 29 -13.78 -7.38 4.92
C GLU A 29 -14.56 -6.14 4.51
N GLU A 30 -13.87 -5.14 4.01
CA GLU A 30 -14.49 -3.90 3.57
C GLU A 30 -13.65 -3.22 2.49
N GLU A 31 -14.29 -2.34 1.69
CA GLU A 31 -13.59 -1.51 0.72
C GLU A 31 -13.80 -0.03 1.04
N THR A 32 -12.84 0.80 0.66
CA THR A 32 -12.93 2.25 0.79
C THR A 32 -12.24 2.95 -0.38
N ALA A 33 -12.57 4.23 -0.57
CA ALA A 33 -11.87 5.06 -1.56
C ALA A 33 -10.39 5.27 -1.17
N ASN A 34 -9.50 5.35 -2.15
CA ASN A 34 -8.09 5.63 -1.90
C ASN A 34 -7.86 7.12 -1.61
N HIS A 35 -8.37 7.57 -0.47
CA HIS A 35 -8.20 8.89 0.11
C HIS A 35 -7.86 8.77 1.59
N GLN A 36 -6.92 9.57 2.05
CA GLN A 36 -6.48 9.54 3.46
C GLN A 36 -7.65 9.63 4.45
N SER A 37 -8.60 10.56 4.24
CA SER A 37 -9.76 10.73 5.12
C SER A 37 -10.68 9.51 5.15
N ALA A 38 -10.94 8.88 3.99
CA ALA A 38 -11.78 7.70 3.92
C ALA A 38 -11.12 6.49 4.59
N ILE A 39 -9.81 6.32 4.41
CA ILE A 39 -9.03 5.25 5.06
C ILE A 39 -9.00 5.47 6.58
N MET A 40 -8.77 6.70 7.04
CA MET A 40 -8.81 7.03 8.46
C MET A 40 -10.17 6.71 9.08
N SER A 41 -11.26 7.08 8.41
CA SER A 41 -12.61 6.77 8.87
C SER A 41 -12.84 5.26 9.00
N LEU A 42 -12.33 4.47 8.05
CA LEU A 42 -12.43 3.01 8.13
C LEU A 42 -11.59 2.42 9.27
N LEU A 43 -10.37 2.90 9.48
CA LEU A 43 -9.52 2.45 10.59
C LEU A 43 -10.12 2.80 11.96
N HIS A 44 -10.71 3.99 12.09
CA HIS A 44 -11.46 4.37 13.30
C HIS A 44 -12.72 3.53 13.50
N HIS A 45 -13.43 3.18 12.41
CA HIS A 45 -14.56 2.27 12.48
C HIS A 45 -14.15 0.90 13.03
N PHE A 46 -12.99 0.37 12.63
CA PHE A 46 -12.46 -0.87 13.21
C PHE A 46 -12.18 -0.73 14.71
N GLU A 47 -11.71 0.42 15.15
CA GLU A 47 -11.45 0.70 16.55
C GLU A 47 -12.76 0.82 17.36
N GLU A 48 -13.70 1.65 16.89
CA GLU A 48 -14.92 1.99 17.60
C GLU A 48 -15.96 0.85 17.60
N ASP A 49 -16.22 0.24 16.45
CA ASP A 49 -17.32 -0.72 16.29
C ASP A 49 -16.89 -2.17 16.53
N TYR A 50 -15.61 -2.49 16.30
CA TYR A 50 -15.09 -3.85 16.52
C TYR A 50 -14.15 -3.95 17.73
N GLY A 51 -13.86 -2.84 18.39
CA GLY A 51 -12.98 -2.81 19.56
C GLY A 51 -11.54 -3.21 19.24
N ILE A 52 -11.09 -2.96 18.00
CA ILE A 52 -9.73 -3.27 17.57
C ILE A 52 -8.82 -2.11 17.97
N ASP A 53 -8.00 -2.31 19.00
CA ASP A 53 -7.00 -1.34 19.43
C ASP A 53 -5.99 -1.04 18.30
N ASN A 54 -5.82 0.25 17.96
CA ASN A 54 -4.91 0.70 16.90
C ASN A 54 -3.46 0.25 17.12
N THR A 55 -3.02 0.15 18.38
CA THR A 55 -1.68 -0.36 18.74
C THR A 55 -1.49 -1.84 18.39
N ARG A 56 -2.59 -2.56 18.26
CA ARG A 56 -2.67 -3.98 17.87
C ARG A 56 -3.01 -4.20 16.40
N MET A 57 -3.16 -3.15 15.61
CA MET A 57 -3.35 -3.22 14.17
C MET A 57 -2.00 -3.29 13.47
N LEU A 58 -1.79 -4.33 12.68
CA LEU A 58 -0.70 -4.42 11.71
C LEU A 58 -1.29 -4.39 10.31
N VAL A 59 -1.21 -3.25 9.66
CA VAL A 59 -1.63 -3.05 8.28
C VAL A 59 -0.50 -3.50 7.36
N CYS A 60 -0.80 -4.41 6.45
CA CYS A 60 0.15 -4.90 5.45
C CYS A 60 -0.40 -4.64 4.05
N ALA A 61 0.40 -4.09 3.16
CA ALA A 61 0.05 -3.84 1.77
C ALA A 61 1.23 -4.10 0.84
N GLU A 62 0.94 -4.36 -0.44
CA GLU A 62 1.97 -4.33 -1.46
C GLU A 62 2.44 -2.89 -1.71
N HIS A 63 3.76 -2.71 -1.87
CA HIS A 63 4.32 -1.41 -2.19
C HIS A 63 4.04 -1.07 -3.66
N THR A 64 3.00 -0.29 -3.93
CA THR A 64 2.55 0.13 -5.27
C THR A 64 2.91 1.60 -5.59
N GLY A 65 4.02 2.08 -5.07
CA GLY A 65 4.49 3.44 -5.29
C GLY A 65 3.55 4.51 -4.71
N GLN A 66 3.20 5.51 -5.53
CA GLN A 66 2.39 6.65 -5.09
C GLN A 66 1.00 6.30 -4.57
N TYR A 67 0.42 5.17 -5.00
CA TYR A 67 -0.93 4.79 -4.57
C TYR A 67 -1.00 4.30 -3.12
N THR A 68 0.12 3.93 -2.53
CA THR A 68 0.21 3.59 -1.10
C THR A 68 0.34 4.79 -0.18
N PHE A 69 0.60 5.97 -0.72
CA PHE A 69 0.83 7.17 0.07
C PHE A 69 -0.37 7.56 0.97
N PRO A 70 -1.63 7.59 0.48
CA PRO A 70 -2.77 7.89 1.35
C PRO A 70 -2.93 6.89 2.51
N LEU A 71 -2.65 5.60 2.26
CA LEU A 71 -2.65 4.57 3.31
C LEU A 71 -1.57 4.83 4.36
N ALA A 72 -0.36 5.16 3.93
CA ALA A 72 0.75 5.47 4.84
C ALA A 72 0.45 6.68 5.71
N CYS A 73 -0.11 7.76 5.13
CA CYS A 73 -0.53 8.93 5.89
C CYS A 73 -1.65 8.64 6.89
N ALA A 74 -2.63 7.82 6.51
CA ALA A 74 -3.72 7.41 7.39
C ALA A 74 -3.20 6.57 8.57
N CYS A 75 -2.36 5.57 8.31
CA CYS A 75 -1.75 4.75 9.36
C CYS A 75 -0.91 5.59 10.35
N LYS A 76 -0.17 6.58 9.85
CA LYS A 76 0.59 7.51 10.69
C LYS A 76 -0.32 8.31 11.62
N THR A 77 -1.43 8.83 11.09
CA THR A 77 -2.36 9.67 11.85
C THR A 77 -3.14 8.86 12.89
N VAL A 78 -3.53 7.64 12.56
CA VAL A 78 -4.23 6.70 13.47
C VAL A 78 -3.26 6.00 14.44
N GLU A 79 -1.95 6.15 14.22
CA GLU A 79 -0.89 5.54 15.03
C GLU A 79 -0.90 4.00 15.00
N CYS A 80 -1.35 3.40 13.89
CA CYS A 80 -1.24 1.97 13.68
C CYS A 80 0.04 1.59 12.92
N LYS A 81 0.45 0.32 13.04
CA LYS A 81 1.66 -0.19 12.39
C LYS A 81 1.40 -0.48 10.92
N LEU A 82 2.31 -0.05 10.05
CA LEU A 82 2.26 -0.31 8.62
C LEU A 82 3.48 -1.14 8.17
N TRP A 83 3.22 -2.15 7.35
CA TRP A 83 4.23 -2.95 6.66
C TRP A 83 3.97 -2.91 5.16
N LEU A 84 4.84 -2.26 4.41
CA LEU A 84 4.82 -2.27 2.95
C LEU A 84 5.78 -3.33 2.44
N GLU A 85 5.23 -4.38 1.82
CA GLU A 85 6.01 -5.51 1.33
C GLU A 85 6.13 -5.50 -0.20
N ASN A 86 7.16 -6.14 -0.69
CA ASN A 86 7.32 -6.37 -2.12
C ASN A 86 6.27 -7.36 -2.62
N ALA A 87 5.57 -7.00 -3.71
CA ALA A 87 4.57 -7.84 -4.36
C ALA A 87 5.09 -9.25 -4.70
N ALA A 88 6.36 -9.38 -5.07
CA ALA A 88 6.98 -10.66 -5.36
C ALA A 88 7.05 -11.58 -4.12
N GLU A 89 7.39 -11.04 -2.94
CA GLU A 89 7.46 -11.81 -1.69
C GLU A 89 6.08 -12.37 -1.32
N ILE A 90 5.04 -11.54 -1.39
CA ILE A 90 3.65 -11.97 -1.11
C ILE A 90 3.21 -13.03 -2.11
N LYS A 91 3.48 -12.82 -3.39
CA LYS A 91 3.11 -13.75 -4.46
C LYS A 91 3.80 -15.11 -4.33
N TYR A 92 5.11 -15.13 -4.10
CA TYR A 92 5.87 -16.37 -3.96
C TYR A 92 5.49 -17.16 -2.71
N SER A 93 5.13 -16.50 -1.63
CA SER A 93 4.70 -17.15 -0.39
C SER A 93 3.35 -17.85 -0.51
N SER A 94 2.51 -17.43 -1.44
CA SER A 94 1.14 -17.95 -1.62
C SER A 94 1.03 -19.13 -2.56
N GLY A 95 2.13 -19.52 -3.26
CA GLY A 95 2.11 -20.55 -4.30
C GLY A 95 1.33 -20.12 -5.55
N VAL A 96 1.15 -21.07 -6.49
CA VAL A 96 0.39 -20.83 -7.73
C VAL A 96 -1.10 -20.82 -7.41
N GLN A 97 -1.71 -19.65 -7.38
CA GLN A 97 -3.16 -19.51 -7.22
C GLN A 97 -3.82 -19.09 -8.54
N ARG A 98 -4.91 -19.78 -8.89
CA ARG A 98 -5.78 -19.44 -10.02
C ARG A 98 -6.88 -18.49 -9.53
N GLY A 99 -7.04 -17.34 -10.18
CA GLY A 99 -8.10 -16.37 -9.94
C GLY A 99 -7.58 -15.02 -9.43
N LYS A 100 -7.97 -13.94 -10.10
CA LYS A 100 -7.76 -12.55 -9.67
C LYS A 100 -9.10 -11.98 -9.21
N ASN A 101 -9.17 -11.60 -7.94
CA ASN A 101 -10.23 -10.79 -7.39
C ASN A 101 -9.60 -9.98 -6.25
N ASP A 102 -9.85 -8.69 -6.22
CA ASP A 102 -9.27 -7.73 -5.27
C ASP A 102 -9.48 -8.16 -3.81
N LYS A 103 -10.65 -8.75 -3.48
CA LYS A 103 -10.92 -9.33 -2.15
C LYS A 103 -10.02 -10.54 -1.83
N VAL A 104 -9.73 -11.37 -2.83
CA VAL A 104 -8.80 -12.50 -2.68
C VAL A 104 -7.39 -12.00 -2.45
N ASP A 105 -7.02 -10.90 -3.09
CA ASP A 105 -5.69 -10.32 -2.94
C ASP A 105 -5.50 -9.69 -1.56
N ALA A 106 -6.48 -8.97 -1.03
CA ALA A 106 -6.45 -8.46 0.35
C ALA A 106 -6.35 -9.58 1.40
N ARG A 107 -7.10 -10.68 1.23
CA ARG A 107 -6.98 -11.89 2.09
C ARG A 107 -5.61 -12.51 2.02
N ARG A 108 -5.02 -12.62 0.84
CA ARG A 108 -3.68 -13.16 0.63
C ARG A 108 -2.64 -12.34 1.37
N ILE A 109 -2.75 -11.02 1.32
CA ILE A 109 -1.86 -10.11 2.03
C ILE A 109 -2.02 -10.28 3.55
N ALA A 110 -3.25 -10.38 4.06
CA ALA A 110 -3.51 -10.62 5.48
C ALA A 110 -2.93 -11.96 5.96
N ILE A 111 -3.12 -13.03 5.17
CA ILE A 111 -2.54 -14.35 5.46
C ILE A 111 -1.00 -14.28 5.47
N TYR A 112 -0.41 -13.58 4.50
CA TYR A 112 1.03 -13.36 4.46
C TYR A 112 1.52 -12.70 5.75
N ALA A 113 0.90 -11.59 6.14
CA ALA A 113 1.28 -10.85 7.34
C ALA A 113 1.16 -11.71 8.61
N SER A 114 0.12 -12.53 8.72
CA SER A 114 -0.09 -13.41 9.88
C SER A 114 0.93 -14.56 9.96
N ARG A 115 1.42 -15.05 8.81
CA ARG A 115 2.35 -16.19 8.74
C ARG A 115 3.82 -15.79 8.87
N PHE A 116 4.20 -14.64 8.35
CA PHE A 116 5.58 -14.18 8.24
C PHE A 116 5.90 -13.04 9.20
N GLN A 117 5.40 -13.13 10.43
CA GLN A 117 5.61 -12.14 11.48
C GLN A 117 7.09 -11.91 11.81
N ASP A 118 7.94 -12.90 11.58
CA ASP A 118 9.39 -12.83 11.72
C ASP A 118 10.07 -11.93 10.68
N LYS A 119 9.39 -11.67 9.55
CA LYS A 119 9.87 -10.80 8.47
C LYS A 119 9.35 -9.38 8.54
N VAL A 120 8.52 -9.04 9.51
CA VAL A 120 7.90 -7.71 9.63
C VAL A 120 8.94 -6.60 9.61
N ARG A 121 8.76 -5.65 8.70
CA ARG A 121 9.52 -4.40 8.64
C ARG A 121 8.52 -3.24 8.70
N TYR A 122 8.49 -2.58 9.84
CA TYR A 122 7.62 -1.41 9.99
C TYR A 122 8.04 -0.30 9.03
N TYR A 123 7.06 0.26 8.33
CA TYR A 123 7.28 1.38 7.44
C TYR A 123 7.67 2.61 8.27
N GLU A 124 8.85 3.13 7.98
CA GLU A 124 9.33 4.38 8.54
C GLU A 124 8.93 5.52 7.60
N HIS A 125 8.14 6.45 8.13
CA HIS A 125 7.76 7.62 7.36
C HIS A 125 9.00 8.48 7.12
N PRO A 126 9.32 8.82 5.86
CA PRO A 126 10.41 9.70 5.58
C PRO A 126 10.15 11.08 6.20
N THR A 127 11.21 11.81 6.50
CA THR A 127 11.11 13.21 6.91
C THR A 127 10.55 14.05 5.77
N GLU A 128 9.95 15.22 6.09
CA GLU A 128 9.42 16.14 5.07
C GLU A 128 10.45 16.51 4.01
N ASP A 129 11.70 16.68 4.40
CA ASP A 129 12.80 16.97 3.46
C ASP A 129 13.06 15.82 2.49
N ILE A 130 13.01 14.59 2.95
CA ILE A 130 13.16 13.39 2.11
C ILE A 130 11.96 13.23 1.18
N GLU A 131 10.74 13.48 1.65
CA GLU A 131 9.54 13.44 0.80
C GLU A 131 9.62 14.49 -0.31
N ARG A 132 10.03 15.72 0.04
CA ARG A 132 10.22 16.81 -0.91
C ARG A 132 11.31 16.49 -1.92
N LEU A 133 12.42 15.89 -1.49
CA LEU A 133 13.51 15.49 -2.38
C LEU A 133 13.04 14.42 -3.38
N LYS A 134 12.31 13.41 -2.93
CA LYS A 134 11.72 12.37 -3.80
C LYS A 134 10.76 12.97 -4.84
N GLN A 135 9.94 13.93 -4.42
CA GLN A 135 9.03 14.64 -5.34
C GLN A 135 9.82 15.39 -6.40
N LEU A 136 10.82 16.17 -6.02
CA LEU A 136 11.67 16.94 -6.95
C LEU A 136 12.42 16.02 -7.92
N GLU A 137 12.90 14.87 -7.46
CA GLU A 137 13.56 13.89 -8.31
C GLU A 137 12.59 13.27 -9.33
N SER A 138 11.35 12.98 -8.91
CA SER A 138 10.30 12.49 -9.80
C SER A 138 9.95 13.52 -10.89
N GLU A 139 9.80 14.78 -10.51
CA GLU A 139 9.54 15.88 -11.44
C GLU A 139 10.72 16.06 -12.40
N ARG A 140 11.95 16.07 -11.88
CA ARG A 140 13.15 16.13 -12.72
C ARG A 140 13.18 14.99 -13.75
N THR A 141 12.90 13.78 -13.34
CA THR A 141 12.88 12.60 -14.22
C THR A 141 11.84 12.76 -15.32
N LEU A 142 10.64 13.26 -14.98
CA LEU A 142 9.58 13.54 -15.94
C LEU A 142 10.06 14.54 -17.01
N TYR A 143 10.59 15.69 -16.58
CA TYR A 143 11.05 16.73 -17.50
C TYR A 143 12.23 16.28 -18.36
N VAL A 144 13.18 15.54 -17.81
CA VAL A 144 14.31 15.00 -18.58
C VAL A 144 13.82 14.00 -19.64
N THR A 145 12.88 13.13 -19.27
CA THR A 145 12.29 12.16 -20.22
C THR A 145 11.57 12.87 -21.36
N ASP A 146 10.76 13.88 -21.05
CA ASP A 146 10.07 14.67 -22.07
C ASP A 146 11.05 15.45 -22.94
N LEU A 147 12.10 16.02 -22.36
CA LEU A 147 13.14 16.71 -23.13
C LEU A 147 13.82 15.78 -24.15
N VAL A 148 14.16 14.57 -23.75
CA VAL A 148 14.77 13.56 -24.64
C VAL A 148 13.82 13.21 -25.76
N LYS A 149 12.54 13.00 -25.46
CA LYS A 149 11.48 12.71 -26.42
C LYS A 149 11.35 13.84 -27.47
N TYR A 150 11.23 15.08 -27.01
CA TYR A 150 11.08 16.22 -27.93
C TYR A 150 12.33 16.49 -28.78
N LYS A 151 13.54 16.31 -28.21
CA LYS A 151 14.78 16.41 -28.99
C LYS A 151 14.84 15.34 -30.10
N GLY A 152 14.39 14.12 -29.83
CA GLY A 152 14.27 13.07 -30.83
C GLY A 152 13.32 13.45 -31.94
N GLN A 153 12.10 13.91 -31.59
CA GLN A 153 11.10 14.36 -32.59
C GLN A 153 11.62 15.52 -33.45
N MET A 154 12.30 16.49 -32.86
CA MET A 154 12.89 17.60 -33.60
C MET A 154 13.99 17.15 -34.59
N LYS A 155 14.78 16.15 -34.22
CA LYS A 155 15.78 15.57 -35.10
C LYS A 155 15.11 14.88 -36.29
N ASP A 156 14.12 14.03 -36.01
CA ASP A 156 13.37 13.32 -37.05
C ASP A 156 12.72 14.29 -38.04
N GLN A 157 12.14 15.40 -37.58
CA GLN A 157 11.55 16.42 -38.44
C GLN A 157 12.58 17.10 -39.37
N LYS A 158 13.80 17.34 -38.90
CA LYS A 158 14.86 17.93 -39.72
C LYS A 158 15.31 16.99 -40.83
N ASP A 159 15.27 15.69 -40.60
CA ASP A 159 15.68 14.70 -41.59
C ASP A 159 14.62 14.53 -42.70
N TYR A 160 13.40 15.06 -42.51
CA TYR A 160 12.32 15.07 -43.53
C TYR A 160 12.06 16.42 -44.20
N MET A 161 12.77 17.45 -43.79
CA MET A 161 12.72 18.80 -44.42
C MET A 161 13.93 19.04 -45.32
#